data_539911905fd8873d7f40d43480291330
#
_entry.id   539911905fd8873d7f40d43480291330
#
_cell.length_a   1.000
_cell.length_b   1.000
_cell.length_c   1.000
_cell.angle_alpha   90.00
_cell.angle_beta   90.00
_cell.angle_gamma   90.00
#
_symmetry.space_group_name_H-M   'P 1'
#
loop_
_entity.id
_entity.type
_entity.pdbx_description
1 polymer ?
#
loop_
_entity_poly.entity_id
_entity_poly.type
_entity_poly.pdbx_seq_one_letter_code
_entity_poly.pdbx_strand_id
1 'polypeptide(L)'
;YIDIEEVSGSQRNLIKQDLKFKTGKFVWRIKFSAPLNPATVNNINLYVTTVAETPLKTHIRYDSVNNFIEIEPLEAYAKDESYILNISKNVQSKGGQSLKENIQLRFRV
;
A
#
# COMPACT_ATOMS: atom_id res chain seq x y z
N TYR A 1 -11.20 14.29 -5.55
CA TYR A 1 -10.52 13.09 -5.05
C TYR A 1 -9.16 12.89 -5.73
N ILE A 2 -8.23 12.30 -5.00
CA ILE A 2 -7.00 11.78 -5.60
C ILE A 2 -7.20 10.30 -5.93
N ASP A 3 -6.39 9.81 -6.87
CA ASP A 3 -6.43 8.42 -7.31
C ASP A 3 -5.08 7.75 -7.14
N ILE A 4 -5.11 6.43 -7.05
CA ILE A 4 -3.93 5.60 -7.18
C ILE A 4 -3.78 5.25 -8.65
N GLU A 5 -2.63 5.63 -9.23
CA GLU A 5 -2.33 5.35 -10.63
C GLU A 5 -1.76 3.95 -10.83
N GLU A 6 -0.82 3.57 -9.96
CA GLU A 6 -0.12 2.28 -10.07
C GLU A 6 0.08 1.66 -8.70
N VAL A 7 0.05 0.34 -8.66
CA VAL A 7 0.48 -0.45 -7.52
C VAL A 7 1.48 -1.48 -8.05
N SER A 8 2.71 -1.42 -7.52
CA SER A 8 3.81 -2.33 -7.88
C SER A 8 4.07 -2.44 -9.39
N GLY A 9 3.99 -1.31 -10.09
CA GLY A 9 4.27 -1.23 -11.53
C GLY A 9 3.10 -1.56 -12.43
N SER A 10 1.96 -1.99 -11.89
CA SER A 10 0.75 -2.26 -12.66
C SER A 10 -0.31 -1.21 -12.38
N GLN A 11 -1.10 -0.84 -13.39
CA GLN A 11 -2.22 0.07 -13.17
C GLN A 11 -3.18 -0.55 -12.16
N ARG A 12 -3.73 0.27 -11.26
CA ARG A 12 -4.57 -0.21 -10.17
C ARG A 12 -5.73 -1.08 -10.64
N ASN A 13 -6.39 -0.70 -11.73
CA ASN A 13 -7.55 -1.42 -12.25
C ASN A 13 -7.18 -2.74 -12.96
N LEU A 14 -5.90 -3.01 -13.19
CA LEU A 14 -5.41 -4.24 -13.78
C LEU A 14 -4.86 -5.22 -12.75
N ILE A 15 -4.85 -4.85 -11.47
CA ILE A 15 -4.35 -5.71 -10.41
C ILE A 15 -5.46 -6.63 -9.94
N LYS A 16 -5.18 -7.93 -10.02
CA LYS A 16 -6.12 -8.96 -9.55
C LYS A 16 -5.98 -9.14 -8.05
N GLN A 17 -7.07 -9.51 -7.38
CA GLN A 17 -7.02 -9.95 -6.00
C GLN A 17 -6.29 -11.31 -5.90
N ASP A 18 -5.83 -11.64 -4.70
CA ASP A 18 -5.12 -12.91 -4.42
C ASP A 18 -3.84 -13.08 -5.22
N LEU A 19 -3.09 -11.99 -5.39
CA LEU A 19 -1.77 -12.03 -6.00
C LEU A 19 -0.85 -12.94 -5.21
N LYS A 20 0.05 -13.65 -5.92
CA LYS A 20 1.09 -14.46 -5.30
C LYS A 20 2.46 -13.92 -5.67
N PHE A 21 3.30 -13.67 -4.66
CA PHE A 21 4.65 -13.18 -4.86
C PHE A 21 5.68 -14.27 -4.60
N LYS A 22 6.83 -14.17 -5.27
CA LYS A 22 7.89 -15.19 -5.19
C LYS A 22 8.79 -15.02 -3.96
N THR A 23 8.79 -13.86 -3.34
CA THR A 23 9.67 -13.57 -2.21
C THR A 23 8.90 -13.02 -1.03
N GLY A 24 9.25 -13.45 0.17
CA GLY A 24 8.70 -12.91 1.41
C GLY A 24 9.17 -11.50 1.75
N LYS A 25 10.12 -10.96 1.01
CA LYS A 25 10.60 -9.58 1.17
C LYS A 25 10.01 -8.63 0.14
N PHE A 26 8.87 -8.96 -0.42
CA PHE A 26 8.23 -8.13 -1.43
C PHE A 26 7.94 -6.72 -0.90
N VAL A 27 8.28 -5.70 -1.70
CA VAL A 27 8.05 -4.28 -1.39
C VAL A 27 6.90 -3.77 -2.23
N TRP A 28 5.83 -3.33 -1.58
CA TRP A 28 4.74 -2.68 -2.26
C TRP A 28 5.15 -1.27 -2.70
N ARG A 29 4.84 -0.92 -3.95
CA ARG A 29 5.00 0.43 -4.49
C ARG A 29 3.65 0.94 -4.94
N ILE A 30 3.26 2.11 -4.42
CA ILE A 30 1.96 2.70 -4.72
C ILE A 30 2.19 4.12 -5.22
N LYS A 31 1.79 4.38 -6.47
CA LYS A 31 1.91 5.70 -7.08
C LYS A 31 0.57 6.41 -7.05
N PHE A 32 0.58 7.66 -6.59
CA PHE A 32 -0.60 8.50 -6.48
C PHE A 32 -0.65 9.55 -7.58
N SER A 33 -1.85 10.04 -7.87
CA SER A 33 -2.08 11.03 -8.93
C SER A 33 -1.65 12.45 -8.57
N ALA A 34 -1.36 12.69 -7.29
CA ALA A 34 -0.99 14.02 -6.80
C ALA A 34 0.02 13.92 -5.66
N PRO A 35 0.80 14.99 -5.40
CA PRO A 35 1.69 15.04 -4.25
C PRO A 35 0.92 14.87 -2.94
N LEU A 36 1.46 14.09 -2.03
CA LEU A 36 0.80 13.74 -0.77
C LEU A 36 1.23 14.65 0.37
N ASN A 37 0.33 14.81 1.34
CA ASN A 37 0.64 15.41 2.62
C ASN A 37 1.40 14.38 3.46
N PRO A 38 2.69 14.61 3.78
CA PRO A 38 3.49 13.63 4.51
C PRO A 38 2.91 13.24 5.88
N ALA A 39 2.15 14.11 6.51
CA ALA A 39 1.52 13.82 7.80
C ALA A 39 0.49 12.68 7.71
N THR A 40 -0.03 12.41 6.51
CA THR A 40 -0.99 11.32 6.28
C THR A 40 -0.33 10.04 5.80
N VAL A 41 0.97 10.06 5.51
CA VAL A 41 1.75 8.90 5.04
C VAL A 41 2.36 8.21 6.26
N ASN A 42 1.65 7.25 6.80
CA ASN A 42 2.05 6.54 8.01
C ASN A 42 1.43 5.14 8.05
N ASN A 43 1.81 4.35 9.04
CA ASN A 43 1.33 2.97 9.19
C ASN A 43 -0.09 2.87 9.79
N ILE A 44 -0.74 3.98 10.08
CA ILE A 44 -2.16 4.00 10.43
C ILE A 44 -3.01 4.00 9.15
N ASN A 45 -2.53 4.66 8.11
CA ASN A 45 -3.24 4.81 6.85
C ASN A 45 -2.79 3.82 5.76
N LEU A 46 -1.57 3.30 5.88
CA LEU A 46 -0.95 2.40 4.90
C LEU A 46 -0.33 1.24 5.67
N TYR A 47 -0.96 0.08 5.62
CA TYR A 47 -0.50 -1.03 6.45
C TYR A 47 -0.87 -2.39 5.85
N VAL A 48 -0.16 -3.41 6.29
CA VAL A 48 -0.41 -4.80 5.91
C VAL A 48 -0.86 -5.55 7.14
N THR A 49 -1.90 -6.36 6.98
CA THR A 49 -2.40 -7.22 8.04
C THR A 49 -2.40 -8.68 7.61
N THR A 50 -2.51 -9.57 8.59
CA THR A 50 -2.90 -10.97 8.32
C THR A 50 -4.37 -11.04 7.95
N VAL A 51 -4.84 -12.20 7.51
CA VAL A 51 -6.27 -12.41 7.24
C VAL A 51 -7.12 -12.22 8.51
N ALA A 52 -6.54 -12.47 9.68
CA ALA A 52 -7.17 -12.24 10.97
C ALA A 52 -7.10 -10.78 11.43
N GLU A 53 -6.66 -9.86 10.55
CA GLU A 53 -6.56 -8.43 10.79
C GLU A 53 -5.50 -8.04 11.83
N THR A 54 -4.48 -8.87 12.02
CA THR A 54 -3.33 -8.54 12.87
C THR A 54 -2.35 -7.68 12.07
N PRO A 55 -2.07 -6.44 12.49
CA PRO A 55 -1.14 -5.57 11.78
C PRO A 55 0.28 -6.10 11.83
N LEU A 56 1.00 -5.97 10.72
CA LEU A 56 2.42 -6.31 10.63
C LEU A 56 3.26 -5.04 10.74
N LYS A 57 4.47 -5.19 11.27
CA LYS A 57 5.42 -4.08 11.30
C LYS A 57 6.02 -3.90 9.92
N THR A 58 5.96 -2.67 9.41
CA THR A 58 6.47 -2.32 8.10
C THR A 58 7.24 -1.01 8.18
N HIS A 59 8.12 -0.82 7.19
CA HIS A 59 8.80 0.45 6.96
C HIS A 59 8.18 1.13 5.74
N ILE A 60 7.76 2.39 5.91
CA ILE A 60 7.13 3.17 4.85
C ILE A 60 8.11 4.24 4.40
N ARG A 61 8.35 4.32 3.09
CA ARG A 61 9.16 5.36 2.47
C ARG A 61 8.30 6.12 1.45
N TYR A 62 8.30 7.44 1.55
CA TYR A 62 7.61 8.29 0.59
C TYR A 62 8.62 9.01 -0.30
N ASP A 63 8.50 8.81 -1.61
CA ASP A 63 9.27 9.54 -2.62
C ASP A 63 8.41 10.69 -3.14
N SER A 64 8.69 11.91 -2.65
CA SER A 64 7.93 13.10 -3.01
C SER A 64 8.22 13.60 -4.42
N VAL A 65 9.33 13.18 -5.04
CA VAL A 65 9.68 13.55 -6.40
C VAL A 65 8.83 12.81 -7.41
N ASN A 66 8.63 11.51 -7.18
CA ASN A 66 7.89 10.63 -8.08
C ASN A 66 6.48 10.29 -7.61
N ASN A 67 6.06 10.82 -6.47
CA ASN A 67 4.73 10.63 -5.88
C ASN A 67 4.38 9.17 -5.61
N PHE A 68 5.35 8.38 -5.16
CA PHE A 68 5.05 7.00 -4.78
C PHE A 68 5.48 6.69 -3.35
N ILE A 69 4.84 5.67 -2.80
CA ILE A 69 5.11 5.15 -1.47
C ILE A 69 5.62 3.72 -1.61
N GLU A 70 6.63 3.36 -0.82
CA GLU A 70 7.08 1.99 -0.68
C GLU A 70 6.73 1.48 0.71
N ILE A 71 6.19 0.27 0.78
CA ILE A 71 5.87 -0.41 2.03
C ILE A 71 6.66 -1.71 2.06
N GLU A 72 7.61 -1.79 2.99
CA GLU A 72 8.52 -2.93 3.13
C GLU A 72 8.25 -3.65 4.45
N PRO A 73 8.14 -4.98 4.47
CA PRO A 73 7.98 -5.71 5.72
C PRO A 73 9.31 -5.71 6.50
N LEU A 74 9.26 -5.50 7.81
CA LEU A 74 10.44 -5.62 8.67
C LEU A 74 10.88 -7.08 8.81
N GLU A 75 9.90 -7.99 8.85
CA GLU A 75 10.14 -9.42 8.80
C GLU A 75 9.55 -9.99 7.52
N ALA A 76 10.20 -11.00 6.95
CA ALA A 76 9.69 -11.62 5.74
C ALA A 76 8.27 -12.15 5.93
N TYR A 77 7.43 -11.99 4.91
CA TYR A 77 6.12 -12.64 4.89
C TYR A 77 6.31 -14.16 4.90
N ALA A 78 5.47 -14.87 5.65
CA ALA A 78 5.53 -16.31 5.74
C ALA A 78 5.02 -16.95 4.45
N LYS A 79 5.74 -17.98 3.98
CA LYS A 79 5.36 -18.73 2.78
C LYS A 79 3.98 -19.36 2.97
N ASP A 80 3.17 -19.30 1.92
CA ASP A 80 1.80 -19.85 1.86
C ASP A 80 0.81 -19.19 2.81
N GLU A 81 1.18 -18.08 3.45
CA GLU A 81 0.25 -17.28 4.25
C GLU A 81 -0.36 -16.17 3.38
N SER A 82 -1.59 -15.81 3.72
CA SER A 82 -2.31 -14.72 3.05
C SER A 82 -2.28 -13.45 3.90
N TYR A 83 -2.17 -12.31 3.20
CA TYR A 83 -2.10 -10.99 3.82
C TYR A 83 -2.99 -10.02 3.08
N ILE A 84 -3.24 -8.87 3.69
CA ILE A 84 -4.05 -7.80 3.11
C ILE A 84 -3.28 -6.49 3.18
N LEU A 85 -3.04 -5.86 2.02
CA LEU A 85 -2.56 -4.50 1.95
C LEU A 85 -3.74 -3.55 2.10
N ASN A 86 -3.66 -2.64 3.07
CA ASN A 86 -4.71 -1.68 3.36
C ASN A 86 -4.23 -0.27 3.04
N ILE A 87 -5.00 0.44 2.24
CA ILE A 87 -4.77 1.84 1.90
C ILE A 87 -6.01 2.62 2.32
N SER A 88 -5.87 3.42 3.38
CA SER A 88 -6.99 4.18 3.92
C SER A 88 -7.31 5.40 3.06
N LYS A 89 -8.58 5.72 2.92
CA LYS A 89 -9.02 6.98 2.30
C LYS A 89 -8.55 8.22 3.05
N ASN A 90 -8.00 8.08 4.26
CA ASN A 90 -7.44 9.19 5.02
C ASN A 90 -6.06 9.65 4.53
N VAL A 91 -5.46 8.95 3.58
CA VAL A 91 -4.29 9.45 2.87
C VAL A 91 -4.74 10.64 2.02
N GLN A 92 -4.10 11.79 2.22
CA GLN A 92 -4.50 13.04 1.58
C GLN A 92 -3.38 13.64 0.74
N SER A 93 -3.78 14.39 -0.29
CA SER A 93 -2.85 15.22 -1.05
C SER A 93 -2.47 16.46 -0.24
N LYS A 94 -1.45 17.19 -0.72
CA LYS A 94 -1.08 18.49 -0.13
C LYS A 94 -2.22 19.49 -0.19
N GLY A 95 -3.12 19.36 -1.15
CA GLY A 95 -4.31 20.20 -1.28
C GLY A 95 -5.49 19.76 -0.40
N GLY A 96 -5.35 18.72 0.40
CA GLY A 96 -6.39 18.23 1.29
C GLY A 96 -7.40 17.29 0.65
N GLN A 97 -7.19 16.85 -0.57
CA GLN A 97 -8.05 15.87 -1.23
C GLN A 97 -7.70 14.46 -0.76
N SER A 98 -8.70 13.64 -0.55
CA SER A 98 -8.53 12.26 -0.09
C SER A 98 -8.87 11.26 -1.18
N LEU A 99 -8.57 9.98 -0.93
CA LEU A 99 -9.06 8.89 -1.77
C LEU A 99 -10.57 8.77 -1.60
N LYS A 100 -11.23 8.27 -2.65
CA LYS A 100 -12.69 8.10 -2.65
C LYS A 100 -13.15 7.04 -1.65
N GLU A 101 -12.35 5.99 -1.48
CA GLU A 101 -12.70 4.85 -0.63
C GLU A 101 -11.45 4.18 -0.07
N ASN A 102 -11.63 3.38 0.97
CA ASN A 102 -10.58 2.49 1.46
C ASN A 102 -10.31 1.40 0.45
N ILE A 103 -9.05 1.00 0.32
CA ILE A 103 -8.62 -0.02 -0.64
C ILE A 103 -7.99 -1.17 0.12
N GLN A 104 -8.36 -2.38 -0.24
CA GLN A 104 -7.78 -3.59 0.30
C GLN A 104 -7.37 -4.50 -0.86
N LEU A 105 -6.12 -4.94 -0.83
CA LEU A 105 -5.57 -5.87 -1.81
C LEU A 105 -5.08 -7.11 -1.07
N ARG A 106 -5.68 -8.24 -1.38
CA ARG A 106 -5.30 -9.52 -0.79
C ARG A 106 -4.16 -10.13 -1.59
N PHE A 107 -3.15 -10.64 -0.88
CA PHE A 107 -2.01 -11.29 -1.51
C PHE A 107 -1.46 -12.41 -0.63
N ARG A 108 -0.61 -13.22 -1.21
CA ARG A 108 0.14 -14.25 -0.49
C ARG A 108 1.52 -14.44 -1.10
N VAL A 109 2.35 -15.10 -0.36
CA VAL A 109 3.76 -15.30 -0.75
C VAL A 109 4.06 -16.78 -1.00
#